data_3f2af7d258f23f79c4bf7a401a0956be
#
_entry.id   3f2af7d258f23f79c4bf7a401a0956be
#
_cell.length_a   1.000
_cell.length_b   1.000
_cell.length_c   1.000
_cell.angle_alpha   90.00
_cell.angle_beta   90.00
_cell.angle_gamma   90.00
#
_symmetry.space_group_name_H-M   'P 1'
#
loop_
_entity.id
_entity.type
_entity.pdbx_description
1 polymer ?
#
loop_
_entity_poly.entity_id
_entity_poly.type
_entity_poly.pdbx_seq_one_letter_code
_entity_poly.pdbx_strand_id
1 'polypeptide(L)'
;VVAIDSSTTMLDMARKAVGKEAVRCEFRLGDLGHLPVADEEVDLVVACMVLHHLSNPEDTIREAYRALRPGGRLVVVDLHRHEDEAFRESMADLWLGFPPAEVRAWMESSQFEVTGAEIVGDSDSLKLITFQGLKK
;
A
#
# COMPACT_ATOMS: atom_id res chain seq x y z
N VAL A 1 -10.90 -10.80 5.90
CA VAL A 1 -9.95 -9.69 5.68
C VAL A 1 -8.72 -9.91 6.54
N VAL A 2 -7.53 -9.68 5.98
CA VAL A 2 -6.27 -9.69 6.71
C VAL A 2 -5.73 -8.27 6.75
N ALA A 3 -5.48 -7.74 7.95
CA ALA A 3 -4.84 -6.45 8.17
C ALA A 3 -3.41 -6.69 8.65
N ILE A 4 -2.45 -6.05 7.99
CA ILE A 4 -1.03 -6.24 8.26
C ILE A 4 -0.39 -4.87 8.56
N ASP A 5 0.37 -4.82 9.63
CA ASP A 5 1.19 -3.65 9.97
C ASP A 5 2.44 -4.12 10.71
N SER A 6 3.50 -3.34 10.65
CA SER A 6 4.72 -3.56 11.43
C SER A 6 4.63 -3.05 12.87
N SER A 7 3.56 -2.33 13.21
CA SER A 7 3.30 -1.73 14.52
C SER A 7 2.14 -2.42 15.24
N THR A 8 2.41 -2.99 16.42
CA THR A 8 1.36 -3.54 17.29
C THR A 8 0.36 -2.47 17.71
N THR A 9 0.82 -1.25 17.97
CA THR A 9 -0.03 -0.11 18.33
C THR A 9 -1.03 0.21 17.22
N MET A 10 -0.59 0.23 15.95
CA MET A 10 -1.46 0.47 14.79
C MET A 10 -2.48 -0.64 14.62
N LEU A 11 -2.08 -1.90 14.79
CA LEU A 11 -3.02 -3.04 14.75
C LEU A 11 -4.05 -2.99 15.86
N ASP A 12 -3.67 -2.58 17.06
CA ASP A 12 -4.60 -2.40 18.18
C ASP A 12 -5.58 -1.25 17.92
N MET A 13 -5.11 -0.15 17.36
CA MET A 13 -5.98 0.96 16.94
C MET A 13 -6.95 0.52 15.84
N ALA A 14 -6.49 -0.20 14.85
CA ALA A 14 -7.33 -0.74 13.78
C ALA A 14 -8.40 -1.68 14.33
N ARG A 15 -8.01 -2.60 15.24
CA ARG A 15 -8.96 -3.52 15.89
C ARG A 15 -10.05 -2.79 16.66
N LYS A 16 -9.69 -1.71 17.36
CA LYS A 16 -10.66 -0.86 18.08
C LYS A 16 -11.56 -0.10 17.12
N ALA A 17 -11.01 0.43 16.03
CA ALA A 17 -11.76 1.20 15.03
C ALA A 17 -12.82 0.37 14.31
N VAL A 18 -12.51 -0.89 13.94
CA VAL A 18 -13.49 -1.78 13.30
C VAL A 18 -14.51 -2.37 14.27
N GLY A 19 -14.27 -2.29 15.59
CA GLY A 19 -15.23 -2.68 16.61
C GLY A 19 -15.73 -4.11 16.44
N LYS A 20 -17.05 -4.30 16.33
CA LYS A 20 -17.68 -5.63 16.22
C LYS A 20 -17.28 -6.39 14.95
N GLU A 21 -16.91 -5.70 13.88
CA GLU A 21 -16.47 -6.33 12.65
C GLU A 21 -15.05 -6.93 12.74
N ALA A 22 -14.34 -6.69 13.87
CA ALA A 22 -13.02 -7.26 14.11
C ALA A 22 -13.02 -8.80 14.08
N VAL A 23 -14.16 -9.44 14.35
CA VAL A 23 -14.33 -10.90 14.24
C VAL A 23 -14.15 -11.43 12.80
N ARG A 24 -14.27 -10.54 11.80
CA ARG A 24 -14.07 -10.86 10.38
C ARG A 24 -12.69 -10.49 9.88
N CYS A 25 -11.86 -9.93 10.76
CA CYS A 25 -10.52 -9.44 10.44
C CYS A 25 -9.48 -10.25 11.20
N GLU A 26 -8.50 -10.75 10.49
CA GLU A 26 -7.27 -11.26 11.06
C GLU A 26 -6.22 -10.14 11.06
N PHE A 27 -5.56 -9.92 12.20
CA PHE A 27 -4.54 -8.89 12.36
C PHE A 27 -3.19 -9.56 12.50
N ARG A 28 -2.30 -9.35 11.53
CA ARG A 28 -0.97 -9.96 11.51
C ARG A 28 0.11 -8.88 11.65
N LEU A 29 0.95 -9.04 12.68
CA LEU A 29 2.16 -8.25 12.81
C LEU A 29 3.20 -8.77 11.82
N GLY A 30 3.79 -7.89 11.01
CA GLY A 30 4.81 -8.31 10.05
C GLY A 30 5.47 -7.17 9.31
N ASP A 31 6.58 -7.49 8.66
CA ASP A 31 7.29 -6.60 7.76
C ASP A 31 6.53 -6.50 6.43
N LEU A 32 6.32 -5.27 5.97
CA LEU A 32 5.62 -5.02 4.71
C LEU A 32 6.47 -5.33 3.47
N GLY A 33 7.79 -5.41 3.63
CA GLY A 33 8.69 -5.93 2.60
C GLY A 33 8.76 -7.45 2.54
N HIS A 34 8.12 -8.14 3.50
CA HIS A 34 8.01 -9.59 3.56
C HIS A 34 6.70 -9.97 4.27
N LEU A 35 5.60 -9.93 3.53
CA LEU A 35 4.26 -10.07 4.09
C LEU A 35 4.04 -11.43 4.75
N PRO A 36 3.45 -11.46 5.97
CA PRO A 36 3.08 -12.71 6.65
C PRO A 36 1.82 -13.32 6.03
N VAL A 37 1.87 -13.60 4.74
CA VAL A 37 0.81 -14.12 3.88
C VAL A 37 1.41 -15.18 3.00
N ALA A 38 0.74 -16.32 2.83
CA ALA A 38 1.20 -17.37 1.94
C ALA A 38 1.10 -16.94 0.45
N ASP A 39 1.78 -17.69 -0.41
CA ASP A 39 1.67 -17.50 -1.86
C ASP A 39 0.21 -17.74 -2.29
N GLU A 40 -0.30 -16.85 -3.12
CA GLU A 40 -1.66 -16.98 -3.69
C GLU A 40 -2.77 -17.15 -2.64
N GLU A 41 -2.60 -16.53 -1.46
CA GLU A 41 -3.58 -16.62 -0.37
C GLU A 41 -4.78 -15.70 -0.58
N VAL A 42 -4.61 -14.55 -1.25
CA VAL A 42 -5.62 -13.49 -1.31
C VAL A 42 -6.01 -13.13 -2.75
N ASP A 43 -7.18 -12.53 -2.90
CA ASP A 43 -7.72 -12.10 -4.20
C ASP A 43 -7.55 -10.57 -4.43
N LEU A 44 -7.36 -9.82 -3.35
CA LEU A 44 -7.18 -8.37 -3.37
C LEU A 44 -6.15 -7.95 -2.32
N VAL A 45 -5.23 -7.10 -2.72
CA VAL A 45 -4.33 -6.36 -1.82
C VAL A 45 -4.61 -4.88 -1.97
N VAL A 46 -4.72 -4.17 -0.85
CA VAL A 46 -4.84 -2.71 -0.80
C VAL A 46 -3.70 -2.15 0.01
N ALA A 47 -2.85 -1.35 -0.63
CA ALA A 47 -1.79 -0.56 0.01
C ALA A 47 -2.23 0.91 0.01
N CYS A 48 -2.72 1.38 1.15
CA CYS A 48 -3.26 2.73 1.28
C CYS A 48 -2.44 3.55 2.26
N MET A 49 -1.82 4.61 1.78
CA MET A 49 -1.02 5.55 2.58
C MET A 49 0.09 4.87 3.40
N VAL A 50 0.78 3.92 2.80
CA VAL A 50 1.79 3.12 3.49
C VAL A 50 3.16 3.15 2.80
N LEU A 51 3.21 3.26 1.49
CA LEU A 51 4.47 3.14 0.75
C LEU A 51 5.47 4.24 1.11
N HIS A 52 5.01 5.47 1.35
CA HIS A 52 5.87 6.60 1.70
C HIS A 52 6.55 6.48 3.07
N HIS A 53 6.15 5.53 3.90
CA HIS A 53 6.82 5.20 5.16
C HIS A 53 7.87 4.09 5.03
N LEU A 54 7.94 3.40 3.90
CA LEU A 54 8.78 2.22 3.73
C LEU A 54 10.16 2.59 3.15
N SER A 55 11.19 1.93 3.62
CA SER A 55 12.55 2.10 3.08
C SER A 55 12.67 1.59 1.64
N ASN A 56 11.94 0.54 1.29
CA ASN A 56 11.92 -0.05 -0.05
C ASN A 56 10.49 -0.39 -0.48
N PRO A 57 9.73 0.58 -1.02
CA PRO A 57 8.33 0.39 -1.43
C PRO A 57 8.14 -0.70 -2.50
N GLU A 58 9.12 -0.88 -3.39
CA GLU A 58 9.06 -1.89 -4.45
C GLU A 58 8.94 -3.31 -3.90
N ASP A 59 9.60 -3.62 -2.77
CA ASP A 59 9.51 -4.95 -2.16
C ASP A 59 8.08 -5.27 -1.72
N THR A 60 7.35 -4.28 -1.19
CA THR A 60 5.95 -4.45 -0.82
C THR A 60 5.07 -4.75 -2.03
N ILE A 61 5.32 -4.09 -3.16
CA ILE A 61 4.59 -4.35 -4.41
C ILE A 61 4.89 -5.77 -4.93
N ARG A 62 6.15 -6.22 -4.84
CA ARG A 62 6.55 -7.58 -5.22
C ARG A 62 5.90 -8.63 -4.32
N GLU A 63 5.86 -8.38 -3.01
CA GLU A 63 5.20 -9.25 -2.04
C GLU A 63 3.67 -9.31 -2.26
N ALA A 64 3.05 -8.18 -2.61
CA ALA A 64 1.65 -8.16 -3.01
C ALA A 64 1.38 -9.07 -4.21
N TYR A 65 2.27 -9.05 -5.21
CA TYR A 65 2.16 -9.94 -6.37
C TYR A 65 2.25 -11.43 -5.97
N ARG A 66 3.19 -11.78 -5.07
CA ARG A 66 3.35 -13.14 -4.55
C ARG A 66 2.08 -13.62 -3.82
N ALA A 67 1.53 -12.77 -2.96
CA ALA A 67 0.37 -13.08 -2.11
C ALA A 67 -0.95 -13.21 -2.90
N LEU A 68 -1.07 -12.52 -4.03
CA LEU A 68 -2.26 -12.55 -4.87
C LEU A 68 -2.39 -13.84 -5.68
N ARG A 69 -3.61 -14.36 -5.76
CA ARG A 69 -3.95 -15.42 -6.73
C ARG A 69 -3.89 -14.90 -8.16
N PRO A 70 -3.71 -15.76 -9.15
CA PRO A 70 -3.94 -15.40 -10.56
C PRO A 70 -5.35 -14.80 -10.74
N GLY A 71 -5.43 -13.67 -11.44
CA GLY A 71 -6.66 -12.87 -11.54
C GLY A 71 -6.89 -11.91 -10.38
N GLY A 72 -6.06 -11.96 -9.34
CA GLY A 72 -6.12 -11.05 -8.18
C GLY A 72 -5.65 -9.64 -8.52
N ARG A 73 -6.00 -8.68 -7.68
CA ARG A 73 -5.77 -7.26 -7.92
C ARG A 73 -5.01 -6.58 -6.79
N LEU A 74 -4.13 -5.68 -7.17
CA LEU A 74 -3.50 -4.72 -6.27
C LEU A 74 -4.11 -3.34 -6.50
N VAL A 75 -4.47 -2.68 -5.40
CA VAL A 75 -4.82 -1.25 -5.39
C VAL A 75 -3.80 -0.51 -4.54
N VAL A 76 -3.20 0.50 -5.10
CA VAL A 76 -2.28 1.43 -4.41
C VAL A 76 -2.93 2.79 -4.33
N VAL A 77 -2.94 3.38 -3.14
CA VAL A 77 -3.29 4.77 -2.90
C VAL A 77 -2.17 5.39 -2.08
N ASP A 78 -1.51 6.39 -2.60
CA ASP A 78 -0.42 7.06 -1.87
C ASP A 78 -0.26 8.52 -2.28
N LEU A 79 0.69 9.22 -1.68
CA LEU A 79 0.95 10.62 -1.97
C LEU A 79 1.60 10.79 -3.35
N HIS A 80 1.06 11.73 -4.13
CA HIS A 80 1.78 12.29 -5.27
C HIS A 80 2.96 13.10 -4.73
N ARG A 81 4.08 13.10 -5.45
CA ARG A 81 5.28 13.84 -5.05
C ARG A 81 4.97 15.30 -4.73
N HIS A 82 5.47 15.77 -3.58
CA HIS A 82 5.37 17.15 -3.10
C HIS A 82 6.69 17.60 -2.48
N GLU A 83 6.77 18.90 -2.18
CA GLU A 83 7.99 19.54 -1.65
C GLU A 83 7.89 19.95 -0.19
N ASP A 84 6.84 19.55 0.52
CA ASP A 84 6.63 19.91 1.92
C ASP A 84 7.48 19.07 2.87
N GLU A 85 8.66 19.56 3.21
CA GLU A 85 9.62 18.87 4.10
C GLU A 85 9.11 18.68 5.54
N ALA A 86 8.10 19.47 5.98
CA ALA A 86 7.51 19.30 7.30
C ALA A 86 6.90 17.90 7.50
N PHE A 87 6.51 17.22 6.44
CA PHE A 87 6.00 15.84 6.51
C PHE A 87 7.05 14.83 6.98
N ARG A 88 8.32 15.05 6.69
CA ARG A 88 9.40 14.18 7.21
C ARG A 88 9.52 14.27 8.73
N GLU A 89 9.36 15.47 9.28
CA GLU A 89 9.49 15.70 10.71
C GLU A 89 8.22 15.35 11.49
N SER A 90 7.04 15.75 10.97
CA SER A 90 5.76 15.62 11.68
C SER A 90 5.06 14.30 11.48
N MET A 91 5.25 13.64 10.31
CA MET A 91 4.53 12.43 9.91
C MET A 91 5.43 11.20 9.76
N ALA A 92 6.73 11.33 10.02
CA ALA A 92 7.74 10.28 9.84
C ALA A 92 7.79 9.73 8.40
N ASP A 93 7.53 10.57 7.41
CA ASP A 93 7.57 10.19 6.01
C ASP A 93 9.02 10.02 5.55
N LEU A 94 9.36 8.86 5.02
CA LEU A 94 10.66 8.63 4.37
C LEU A 94 10.68 9.24 2.97
N TRP A 95 9.53 9.27 2.30
CA TRP A 95 9.34 9.81 0.96
C TRP A 95 8.30 10.92 0.97
N LEU A 96 8.57 11.99 0.23
CA LEU A 96 7.61 13.08 0.00
C LEU A 96 6.69 12.74 -1.19
N GLY A 97 6.03 11.58 -1.11
CA GLY A 97 5.23 11.05 -2.19
C GLY A 97 6.06 10.53 -3.36
N PHE A 98 5.39 10.10 -4.43
CA PHE A 98 5.99 9.47 -5.59
C PHE A 98 5.53 10.10 -6.90
N PRO A 99 6.42 10.20 -7.89
CA PRO A 99 5.98 10.42 -9.26
C PRO A 99 5.18 9.21 -9.75
N PRO A 100 4.06 9.40 -10.46
CA PRO A 100 3.26 8.27 -10.96
C PRO A 100 4.05 7.27 -11.82
N ALA A 101 5.02 7.76 -12.61
CA ALA A 101 5.86 6.90 -13.43
C ALA A 101 6.71 5.91 -12.62
N GLU A 102 7.13 6.29 -11.41
CA GLU A 102 7.93 5.43 -10.53
C GLU A 102 7.09 4.28 -9.98
N VAL A 103 5.90 4.56 -9.45
CA VAL A 103 4.98 3.53 -8.96
C VAL A 103 4.56 2.58 -10.06
N ARG A 104 4.28 3.13 -11.26
CA ARG A 104 4.00 2.30 -12.46
C ARG A 104 5.16 1.35 -12.77
N ALA A 105 6.39 1.86 -12.77
CA ALA A 105 7.57 1.05 -13.05
C ALA A 105 7.74 -0.10 -12.04
N TRP A 106 7.51 0.15 -10.75
CA TRP A 106 7.55 -0.90 -9.72
C TRP A 106 6.47 -1.96 -9.93
N MET A 107 5.27 -1.55 -10.33
CA MET A 107 4.18 -2.51 -10.61
C MET A 107 4.49 -3.36 -11.84
N GLU A 108 4.98 -2.75 -12.92
CA GLU A 108 5.33 -3.45 -14.16
C GLU A 108 6.54 -4.38 -13.95
N SER A 109 7.58 -3.94 -13.21
CA SER A 109 8.73 -4.80 -12.85
C SER A 109 8.32 -5.99 -11.98
N SER A 110 7.28 -5.83 -11.17
CA SER A 110 6.65 -6.90 -10.38
C SER A 110 5.62 -7.72 -11.16
N GLN A 111 5.54 -7.56 -12.49
CA GLN A 111 4.70 -8.32 -13.42
C GLN A 111 3.20 -8.02 -13.35
N PHE A 112 2.79 -6.92 -12.71
CA PHE A 112 1.42 -6.47 -12.80
C PHE A 112 1.10 -5.88 -14.17
N GLU A 113 -0.08 -6.19 -14.69
CA GLU A 113 -0.71 -5.37 -15.73
C GLU A 113 -1.38 -4.17 -15.06
N VAL A 114 -0.89 -2.96 -15.32
CA VAL A 114 -1.49 -1.74 -14.77
C VAL A 114 -2.77 -1.42 -15.54
N THR A 115 -3.91 -1.59 -14.89
CA THR A 115 -5.25 -1.43 -15.49
C THR A 115 -5.88 -0.07 -15.22
N GLY A 116 -5.35 0.68 -14.26
CA GLY A 116 -5.83 2.02 -13.92
C GLY A 116 -4.76 2.83 -13.21
N ALA A 117 -4.71 4.13 -13.48
CA ALA A 117 -3.85 5.09 -12.80
C ALA A 117 -4.49 6.48 -12.85
N GLU A 118 -4.63 7.13 -11.69
CA GLU A 118 -5.23 8.45 -11.57
C GLU A 118 -4.46 9.32 -10.57
N ILE A 119 -4.49 10.64 -10.80
CA ILE A 119 -4.07 11.64 -9.83
C ILE A 119 -5.33 12.32 -9.31
N VAL A 120 -5.52 12.31 -7.99
CA VAL A 120 -6.71 12.83 -7.33
C VAL A 120 -6.33 13.98 -6.40
N GLY A 121 -7.08 15.08 -6.44
CA GLY A 121 -6.92 16.24 -5.57
C GLY A 121 -6.95 17.56 -6.33
N ASP A 122 -7.19 18.64 -5.58
CA ASP A 122 -7.23 20.00 -6.11
C ASP A 122 -5.81 20.60 -6.22
N SER A 123 -5.68 21.68 -7.00
CA SER A 123 -4.42 22.37 -7.26
C SER A 123 -3.73 22.92 -6.02
N ASP A 124 -4.48 23.22 -4.94
CA ASP A 124 -4.01 23.86 -3.70
C ASP A 124 -3.83 22.88 -2.53
N SER A 125 -4.05 21.57 -2.73
CA SER A 125 -3.92 20.54 -1.71
C SER A 125 -2.92 19.46 -2.09
N LEU A 126 -2.52 18.63 -1.11
CA LEU A 126 -1.78 17.40 -1.40
C LEU A 126 -2.60 16.52 -2.33
N LYS A 127 -1.96 16.06 -3.39
CA LYS A 127 -2.58 15.14 -4.33
C LYS A 127 -2.26 13.70 -3.96
N LEU A 128 -3.19 12.82 -4.26
CA LEU A 128 -3.00 11.38 -4.18
C LEU A 128 -2.80 10.80 -5.58
N ILE A 129 -2.05 9.72 -5.63
CA ILE A 129 -1.99 8.84 -6.79
C ILE A 129 -2.73 7.55 -6.48
N THR A 130 -3.46 7.03 -7.44
CA THR A 130 -4.11 5.72 -7.33
C THR A 130 -3.68 4.85 -8.49
N PHE A 131 -3.42 3.59 -8.20
CA PHE A 131 -3.06 2.59 -9.20
C PHE A 131 -3.86 1.31 -8.99
N GLN A 132 -4.20 0.66 -10.09
CA GLN A 132 -4.77 -0.68 -10.09
C GLN A 132 -3.92 -1.59 -10.95
N GLY A 133 -3.55 -2.74 -10.42
CA GLY A 133 -2.78 -3.77 -11.11
C GLY A 133 -3.49 -5.11 -11.07
N LEU A 134 -3.41 -5.85 -12.16
CA LEU A 134 -3.93 -7.20 -12.30
C LEU A 134 -2.76 -8.19 -12.34
N LYS A 135 -2.82 -9.23 -11.52
CA LYS A 135 -1.99 -10.43 -11.67
C LYS A 135 -2.67 -11.38 -12.66
N LYS A 136 -2.03 -11.59 -13.78
CA LYS A 136 -2.52 -12.57 -14.78
C LYS A 136 -2.23 -14.01 -14.40
#